data_a7afa3713eb0e384e877b597b1fd96e1
#
_entry.id   a7afa3713eb0e384e877b597b1fd96e1
#
_cell.length_a   1.000
_cell.length_b   1.000
_cell.length_c   1.000
_cell.angle_alpha   90.00
_cell.angle_beta   90.00
_cell.angle_gamma   90.00
#
_symmetry.space_group_name_H-M   'P 1'
#
loop_
_entity.id
_entity.type
_entity.pdbx_description
1 polymer ?
#
loop_
_entity_poly.entity_id
_entity_poly.type
_entity_poly.pdbx_seq_one_letter_code
_entity_poly.pdbx_strand_id
1 'polypeptide(L)'
;MVKLILAGGGTGGHIYPAIAIANEFKFRFPNSDILFVGTRKGLEKELVSKNNFKLEFISVRGLARSLKKELLVLPLFLVKSLLESRMVIKKFNPDMVIGTGGYVSLPVVLMASLMGKKTVIQEQNSYPGLSTRILSLVAGRVFLSYQNSAGYFLFQKKLKVLGNPIREEILSGNKEEGLKKFNLEPNKKTVFVFGGSQGSKNINKAIKEGMEYLKKYENLQFLWQTGSKDFEEIKDFMKGINLVSTVLPFIQDMASAYALSDLLVCRAGALTLAEITACGKPSILIPYPFATADHQRYNALSLKEKGAA
;
A
#
# COMPACT_ATOMS: atom_id res chain seq x y z
N MET A 1 27.08 13.79 0.73
CA MET A 1 25.86 13.31 0.01
C MET A 1 25.41 12.04 0.70
N VAL A 2 24.19 12.02 1.25
CA VAL A 2 23.63 10.82 1.91
C VAL A 2 23.09 9.85 0.85
N LYS A 3 23.42 8.57 0.98
CA LYS A 3 23.01 7.51 0.06
C LYS A 3 22.05 6.54 0.74
N LEU A 4 20.88 6.37 0.14
CA LEU A 4 19.80 5.54 0.69
C LEU A 4 19.44 4.42 -0.29
N ILE A 5 19.35 3.18 0.19
CA ILE A 5 18.67 2.10 -0.54
C ILE A 5 17.29 1.86 0.06
N LEU A 6 16.28 1.79 -0.80
CA LEU A 6 14.93 1.37 -0.47
C LEU A 6 14.63 0.01 -1.12
N ALA A 7 14.29 -0.98 -0.32
CA ALA A 7 13.99 -2.33 -0.76
C ALA A 7 12.54 -2.69 -0.41
N GLY A 8 11.73 -2.84 -1.43
CA GLY A 8 10.32 -3.22 -1.27
C GLY A 8 9.71 -3.54 -2.61
N GLY A 9 8.79 -4.51 -2.65
CA GLY A 9 8.27 -4.89 -3.95
C GLY A 9 7.18 -5.95 -3.94
N GLY A 10 6.78 -6.31 -5.16
CA GLY A 10 5.74 -7.29 -5.43
C GLY A 10 4.32 -6.69 -5.44
N THR A 11 4.00 -5.78 -4.55
CA THR A 11 2.67 -5.14 -4.47
C THR A 11 2.78 -3.63 -4.18
N GLY A 12 1.73 -2.89 -4.54
CA GLY A 12 1.63 -1.46 -4.22
C GLY A 12 1.75 -1.18 -2.72
N GLY A 13 1.27 -2.10 -1.87
CA GLY A 13 1.36 -1.96 -0.40
C GLY A 13 2.78 -1.84 0.16
N HIS A 14 3.79 -2.31 -0.57
CA HIS A 14 5.20 -2.19 -0.19
C HIS A 14 5.94 -1.08 -0.95
N ILE A 15 5.52 -0.80 -2.18
CA ILE A 15 6.18 0.18 -3.05
C ILE A 15 5.79 1.61 -2.70
N TYR A 16 4.51 1.89 -2.49
CA TYR A 16 4.04 3.25 -2.14
C TYR A 16 4.64 3.79 -0.83
N PRO A 17 4.77 2.99 0.26
CA PRO A 17 5.50 3.45 1.45
C PRO A 17 6.96 3.80 1.15
N ALA A 18 7.63 3.00 0.33
CA ALA A 18 9.00 3.28 -0.08
C ALA A 18 9.11 4.59 -0.87
N ILE A 19 8.16 4.85 -1.80
CA ILE A 19 8.09 6.10 -2.57
C ILE A 19 7.82 7.30 -1.65
N ALA A 20 6.87 7.18 -0.72
CA ALA A 20 6.57 8.25 0.23
C ALA A 20 7.79 8.59 1.10
N ILE A 21 8.49 7.57 1.60
CA ILE A 21 9.76 7.76 2.33
C ILE A 21 10.82 8.41 1.45
N ALA A 22 10.95 7.99 0.18
CA ALA A 22 11.94 8.54 -0.74
C ALA A 22 11.69 10.00 -1.05
N ASN A 23 10.43 10.37 -1.33
CA ASN A 23 10.03 11.74 -1.63
C ASN A 23 10.31 12.66 -0.43
N GLU A 24 9.86 12.28 0.76
CA GLU A 24 10.11 13.05 1.98
C GLU A 24 11.61 13.16 2.29
N PHE A 25 12.36 12.06 2.10
CA PHE A 25 13.81 12.08 2.27
C PHE A 25 14.49 13.01 1.26
N LYS A 26 14.05 13.00 0.01
CA LYS A 26 14.58 13.87 -1.04
C LYS A 26 14.22 15.34 -0.81
N PHE A 27 13.03 15.61 -0.29
CA PHE A 27 12.60 16.95 0.09
C PHE A 27 13.49 17.53 1.21
N ARG A 28 13.74 16.75 2.27
CA ARG A 28 14.59 17.19 3.40
C ARG A 28 16.09 17.21 3.06
N PHE A 29 16.53 16.33 2.20
CA PHE A 29 17.92 16.18 1.78
C PHE A 29 18.05 16.22 0.25
N PRO A 30 17.92 17.38 -0.41
CA PRO A 30 17.89 17.52 -1.87
C PRO A 30 19.10 16.89 -2.58
N ASN A 31 20.27 16.92 -1.95
CA ASN A 31 21.51 16.35 -2.48
C ASN A 31 21.69 14.84 -2.18
N SER A 32 20.66 14.15 -1.67
CA SER A 32 20.73 12.71 -1.43
C SER A 32 20.71 11.90 -2.73
N ASP A 33 21.32 10.73 -2.71
CA ASP A 33 21.22 9.73 -3.79
C ASP A 33 20.38 8.55 -3.30
N ILE A 34 19.30 8.24 -4.01
CA ILE A 34 18.32 7.22 -3.62
C ILE A 34 18.26 6.16 -4.69
N LEU A 35 18.44 4.90 -4.29
CA LEU A 35 18.35 3.73 -5.13
C LEU A 35 17.26 2.79 -4.63
N PHE A 36 16.33 2.44 -5.49
CA PHE A 36 15.38 1.37 -5.23
C PHE A 36 15.95 0.03 -5.66
N VAL A 37 15.62 -1.00 -4.89
CA VAL A 37 15.90 -2.39 -5.26
C VAL A 37 14.57 -3.14 -5.32
N GLY A 38 14.29 -3.74 -6.47
CA GLY A 38 13.02 -4.40 -6.78
C GLY A 38 13.21 -5.70 -7.56
N THR A 39 12.10 -6.22 -8.12
CA THR A 39 12.09 -7.36 -9.03
C THR A 39 11.68 -6.94 -10.44
N ARG A 40 12.10 -7.71 -11.45
CA ARG A 40 11.73 -7.43 -12.85
C ARG A 40 10.24 -7.62 -13.16
N LYS A 41 9.53 -8.41 -12.36
CA LYS A 41 8.14 -8.83 -12.58
C LYS A 41 7.10 -8.06 -11.75
N GLY A 42 7.55 -7.18 -10.84
CA GLY A 42 6.65 -6.42 -9.96
C GLY A 42 6.24 -5.05 -10.55
N LEU A 43 5.41 -4.34 -9.80
CA LEU A 43 4.99 -2.96 -10.13
C LEU A 43 6.13 -1.93 -9.97
N GLU A 44 7.28 -2.36 -9.47
CA GLU A 44 8.42 -1.48 -9.15
C GLU A 44 8.89 -0.71 -10.37
N LYS A 45 9.00 -1.40 -11.52
CA LYS A 45 9.49 -0.78 -12.76
C LYS A 45 8.62 0.42 -13.15
N GLU A 46 7.31 0.29 -13.07
CA GLU A 46 6.40 1.36 -13.45
C GLU A 46 6.38 2.48 -12.40
N LEU A 47 6.14 2.12 -11.13
CA LEU A 47 5.91 3.11 -10.08
C LEU A 47 7.17 3.87 -9.68
N VAL A 48 8.32 3.20 -9.60
CA VAL A 48 9.59 3.86 -9.26
C VAL A 48 10.06 4.78 -10.39
N SER A 49 9.92 4.34 -11.65
CA SER A 49 10.29 5.14 -12.82
C SER A 49 9.40 6.38 -12.97
N LYS A 50 8.09 6.28 -12.69
CA LYS A 50 7.18 7.45 -12.70
C LYS A 50 7.57 8.51 -11.67
N ASN A 51 8.25 8.11 -10.59
CA ASN A 51 8.74 9.02 -9.55
C ASN A 51 10.21 9.44 -9.75
N ASN A 52 10.80 9.17 -10.91
CA ASN A 52 12.17 9.56 -11.29
C ASN A 52 13.27 9.04 -10.36
N PHE A 53 13.07 7.88 -9.69
CA PHE A 53 14.11 7.24 -8.89
C PHE A 53 14.86 6.16 -9.68
N LYS A 54 16.13 5.97 -9.32
CA LYS A 54 16.96 4.87 -9.83
C LYS A 54 16.44 3.54 -9.32
N LEU A 55 16.48 2.49 -10.16
CA LEU A 55 16.01 1.16 -9.82
C LEU A 55 17.00 0.10 -10.31
N GLU A 56 17.43 -0.76 -9.39
CA GLU A 56 18.19 -1.99 -9.67
C GLU A 56 17.32 -3.21 -9.36
N PHE A 57 17.57 -4.31 -10.04
CA PHE A 57 16.79 -5.53 -9.90
C PHE A 57 17.61 -6.67 -9.33
N ILE A 58 16.98 -7.45 -8.46
CA ILE A 58 17.51 -8.70 -7.94
C ILE A 58 16.56 -9.87 -8.26
N SER A 59 17.13 -11.08 -8.31
CA SER A 59 16.39 -12.30 -8.59
C SER A 59 15.78 -12.85 -7.30
N VAL A 60 14.52 -12.54 -7.04
CA VAL A 60 13.80 -13.07 -5.86
C VAL A 60 12.57 -13.85 -6.30
N ARG A 61 12.31 -14.98 -5.65
CA ARG A 61 11.06 -15.71 -5.76
C ARG A 61 10.29 -15.63 -4.44
N GLY A 62 9.00 -15.33 -4.53
CA GLY A 62 8.09 -15.46 -3.40
C GLY A 62 7.87 -16.93 -3.05
N LEU A 63 7.52 -17.22 -1.79
CA LEU A 63 7.06 -18.53 -1.38
C LEU A 63 5.73 -18.84 -2.09
N ALA A 64 5.77 -19.71 -3.10
CA ALA A 64 4.55 -20.20 -3.74
C ALA A 64 3.78 -21.11 -2.77
N ARG A 65 2.47 -20.94 -2.68
CA ARG A 65 1.61 -21.64 -1.72
C ARG A 65 1.42 -23.15 -2.01
N SER A 66 1.90 -23.70 -3.13
CA SER A 66 1.35 -24.98 -3.60
C SER A 66 2.31 -26.02 -4.23
N LEU A 67 3.59 -25.80 -4.40
CA LEU A 67 4.42 -26.78 -5.12
C LEU A 67 5.64 -27.22 -4.31
N LYS A 68 5.65 -28.49 -3.87
CA LYS A 68 6.79 -29.12 -3.15
C LYS A 68 8.12 -29.02 -3.92
N LYS A 69 8.11 -29.05 -5.25
CA LYS A 69 9.30 -28.88 -6.10
C LYS A 69 9.93 -27.49 -6.02
N GLU A 70 9.13 -26.43 -5.80
CA GLU A 70 9.63 -25.05 -5.68
C GLU A 70 10.36 -24.81 -4.36
N LEU A 71 10.02 -25.55 -3.30
CA LEU A 71 10.71 -25.49 -2.00
C LEU A 71 12.17 -25.97 -2.09
N LEU A 72 12.47 -26.92 -2.96
CA LEU A 72 13.83 -27.45 -3.13
C LEU A 72 14.79 -26.45 -3.79
N VAL A 73 14.29 -25.57 -4.65
CA VAL A 73 15.11 -24.57 -5.35
C VAL A 73 15.15 -23.21 -4.61
N LEU A 74 14.31 -23.04 -3.59
CA LEU A 74 14.24 -21.79 -2.81
C LEU A 74 15.58 -21.39 -2.17
N PRO A 75 16.38 -22.31 -1.57
CA PRO A 75 17.69 -21.96 -1.00
C PRO A 75 18.66 -21.41 -2.05
N LEU A 76 18.67 -21.97 -3.27
CA LEU A 76 19.52 -21.49 -4.35
C LEU A 76 19.14 -20.06 -4.78
N PHE A 77 17.83 -19.77 -4.88
CA PHE A 77 17.35 -18.42 -5.17
C PHE A 77 17.66 -17.45 -4.03
N LEU A 78 17.61 -17.89 -2.78
CA LEU A 78 18.00 -17.05 -1.65
C LEU A 78 19.49 -16.72 -1.69
N VAL A 79 20.37 -17.70 -1.90
CA VAL A 79 21.81 -17.47 -2.05
C VAL A 79 22.09 -16.50 -3.22
N LYS A 80 21.48 -16.74 -4.39
CA LYS A 80 21.61 -15.85 -5.55
C LYS A 80 21.18 -14.43 -5.22
N SER A 81 20.00 -14.26 -4.60
CA SER A 81 19.49 -12.92 -4.25
C SER A 81 20.36 -12.21 -3.22
N LEU A 82 20.97 -12.94 -2.29
CA LEU A 82 21.93 -12.39 -1.32
C LEU A 82 23.21 -11.93 -2.02
N LEU A 83 23.75 -12.71 -2.97
CA LEU A 83 24.94 -12.31 -3.75
C LEU A 83 24.65 -11.08 -4.62
N GLU A 84 23.51 -11.05 -5.31
CA GLU A 84 23.08 -9.87 -6.09
C GLU A 84 22.88 -8.64 -5.18
N SER A 85 22.27 -8.81 -4.00
CA SER A 85 22.14 -7.73 -3.01
C SER A 85 23.49 -7.22 -2.54
N ARG A 86 24.46 -8.12 -2.31
CA ARG A 86 25.83 -7.74 -1.91
C ARG A 86 26.50 -6.89 -3.00
N MET A 87 26.35 -7.27 -4.28
CA MET A 87 26.91 -6.51 -5.40
C MET A 87 26.31 -5.11 -5.49
N VAL A 88 24.97 -5.00 -5.39
CA VAL A 88 24.27 -3.70 -5.40
C VAL A 88 24.72 -2.82 -4.23
N ILE A 89 24.74 -3.36 -3.01
CA ILE A 89 25.14 -2.63 -1.80
C ILE A 89 26.62 -2.18 -1.90
N LYS A 90 27.51 -3.04 -2.37
CA LYS A 90 28.93 -2.71 -2.55
C LYS A 90 29.14 -1.61 -3.60
N LYS A 91 28.46 -1.71 -4.75
CA LYS A 91 28.55 -0.73 -5.85
C LYS A 91 27.99 0.64 -5.44
N PHE A 92 26.83 0.66 -4.83
CA PHE A 92 26.15 1.90 -4.45
C PHE A 92 26.74 2.51 -3.15
N ASN A 93 27.20 1.67 -2.23
CA ASN A 93 27.76 2.02 -0.93
C ASN A 93 26.81 2.92 -0.09
N PRO A 94 25.62 2.43 0.30
CA PRO A 94 24.64 3.24 1.02
C PRO A 94 25.08 3.54 2.46
N ASP A 95 24.61 4.68 3.00
CA ASP A 95 24.69 5.01 4.42
C ASP A 95 23.61 4.28 5.21
N MET A 96 22.43 4.04 4.57
CA MET A 96 21.30 3.35 5.18
C MET A 96 20.54 2.52 4.15
N VAL A 97 19.96 1.42 4.62
CA VAL A 97 19.05 0.57 3.83
C VAL A 97 17.72 0.45 4.56
N ILE A 98 16.64 0.75 3.87
CA ILE A 98 15.27 0.66 4.39
C ILE A 98 14.51 -0.43 3.65
N GLY A 99 13.99 -1.41 4.39
CA GLY A 99 13.07 -2.42 3.87
C GLY A 99 11.62 -2.06 4.16
N THR A 100 10.79 -2.01 3.13
CA THR A 100 9.34 -1.73 3.26
C THR A 100 8.49 -2.98 3.06
N GLY A 101 9.10 -4.16 3.06
CA GLY A 101 8.38 -5.43 2.97
C GLY A 101 8.44 -6.09 1.59
N GLY A 102 7.70 -7.18 1.47
CA GLY A 102 7.79 -8.07 0.32
C GLY A 102 9.04 -8.95 0.35
N TYR A 103 9.14 -9.82 -0.66
CA TYR A 103 10.26 -10.78 -0.74
C TYR A 103 11.61 -10.11 -1.02
N VAL A 104 11.59 -8.94 -1.63
CA VAL A 104 12.79 -8.16 -1.98
C VAL A 104 13.51 -7.65 -0.73
N SER A 105 12.77 -7.20 0.26
CA SER A 105 13.36 -6.64 1.48
C SER A 105 14.24 -7.66 2.21
N LEU A 106 13.88 -8.96 2.17
CA LEU A 106 14.60 -9.98 2.93
C LEU A 106 16.09 -10.07 2.56
N PRO A 107 16.49 -10.37 1.31
CA PRO A 107 17.90 -10.48 0.96
C PRO A 107 18.65 -9.15 1.05
N VAL A 108 18.01 -8.03 0.72
CA VAL A 108 18.67 -6.72 0.70
C VAL A 108 18.98 -6.23 2.12
N VAL A 109 18.00 -6.25 3.02
CA VAL A 109 18.20 -5.80 4.41
C VAL A 109 19.09 -6.76 5.18
N LEU A 110 18.93 -8.09 4.99
CA LEU A 110 19.78 -9.09 5.61
C LEU A 110 21.25 -8.87 5.21
N MET A 111 21.51 -8.76 3.90
CA MET A 111 22.87 -8.56 3.41
C MET A 111 23.45 -7.22 3.89
N ALA A 112 22.66 -6.15 3.90
CA ALA A 112 23.08 -4.86 4.43
C ALA A 112 23.49 -4.94 5.92
N SER A 113 22.68 -5.65 6.71
CA SER A 113 22.99 -5.87 8.14
C SER A 113 24.29 -6.66 8.31
N LEU A 114 24.52 -7.73 7.52
CA LEU A 114 25.76 -8.52 7.54
C LEU A 114 26.99 -7.70 7.08
N MET A 115 26.80 -6.70 6.23
CA MET A 115 27.84 -5.77 5.79
C MET A 115 28.03 -4.58 6.74
N GLY A 116 27.41 -4.55 7.92
CA GLY A 116 27.53 -3.49 8.92
C GLY A 116 26.86 -2.17 8.54
N LYS A 117 25.97 -2.17 7.52
CA LYS A 117 25.22 -0.97 7.14
C LYS A 117 24.07 -0.69 8.12
N LYS A 118 23.72 0.60 8.29
CA LYS A 118 22.52 0.97 9.05
C LYS A 118 21.28 0.43 8.34
N THR A 119 20.43 -0.30 9.07
CA THR A 119 19.23 -0.90 8.50
C THR A 119 17.98 -0.52 9.30
N VAL A 120 16.93 -0.26 8.56
CA VAL A 120 15.58 0.01 9.07
C VAL A 120 14.59 -0.85 8.32
N ILE A 121 13.59 -1.37 9.00
CA ILE A 121 12.42 -1.98 8.36
C ILE A 121 11.16 -1.22 8.78
N GLN A 122 10.23 -1.07 7.85
CA GLN A 122 8.93 -0.47 8.08
C GLN A 122 7.86 -1.53 7.84
N GLU A 123 6.99 -1.76 8.83
CA GLU A 123 5.87 -2.68 8.76
C GLU A 123 4.55 -1.91 8.64
N GLN A 124 3.82 -2.18 7.58
CA GLN A 124 2.59 -1.48 7.26
C GLN A 124 1.37 -2.03 7.99
N ASN A 125 1.35 -3.31 8.31
CA ASN A 125 0.17 -4.03 8.78
C ASN A 125 0.15 -4.22 10.29
N SER A 126 -1.05 -4.34 10.83
CA SER A 126 -1.27 -4.72 12.22
C SER A 126 -0.78 -6.15 12.51
N TYR A 127 -0.87 -7.06 11.53
CA TYR A 127 -0.24 -8.38 11.58
C TYR A 127 1.01 -8.38 10.69
N PRO A 128 2.23 -8.44 11.27
CA PRO A 128 3.48 -8.31 10.52
C PRO A 128 3.75 -9.48 9.58
N GLY A 129 4.28 -9.15 8.40
CA GLY A 129 4.74 -10.15 7.45
C GLY A 129 5.90 -11.00 7.99
N LEU A 130 6.01 -12.25 7.53
CA LEU A 130 7.08 -13.17 7.95
C LEU A 130 8.48 -12.57 7.68
N SER A 131 8.68 -11.97 6.52
CA SER A 131 9.96 -11.32 6.16
C SER A 131 10.33 -10.22 7.16
N THR A 132 9.38 -9.38 7.55
CA THR A 132 9.60 -8.31 8.53
C THR A 132 9.96 -8.88 9.90
N ARG A 133 9.26 -9.94 10.32
CA ARG A 133 9.55 -10.62 11.61
C ARG A 133 10.95 -11.21 11.64
N ILE A 134 11.39 -11.89 10.58
CA ILE A 134 12.75 -12.43 10.46
C ILE A 134 13.77 -11.28 10.44
N LEU A 135 13.55 -10.25 9.63
CA LEU A 135 14.48 -9.13 9.52
C LEU A 135 14.61 -8.32 10.81
N SER A 136 13.59 -8.30 11.66
CA SER A 136 13.65 -7.60 12.95
C SER A 136 14.76 -8.11 13.88
N LEU A 137 15.19 -9.35 13.69
CA LEU A 137 16.29 -9.95 14.47
C LEU A 137 17.62 -9.25 14.16
N VAL A 138 17.84 -8.85 12.92
CA VAL A 138 19.12 -8.28 12.44
C VAL A 138 19.07 -6.79 12.15
N ALA A 139 17.90 -6.23 11.86
CA ALA A 139 17.74 -4.81 11.56
C ALA A 139 18.06 -3.93 12.78
N GLY A 140 18.61 -2.74 12.53
CA GLY A 140 18.93 -1.76 13.56
C GLY A 140 17.69 -1.13 14.21
N ARG A 141 16.63 -0.88 13.43
CA ARG A 141 15.35 -0.32 13.90
C ARG A 141 14.17 -0.93 13.12
N VAL A 142 13.02 -0.97 13.78
CA VAL A 142 11.74 -1.44 13.21
C VAL A 142 10.70 -0.35 13.44
N PHE A 143 10.16 0.19 12.36
CA PHE A 143 9.08 1.17 12.40
C PHE A 143 7.76 0.46 12.14
N LEU A 144 6.83 0.60 13.06
CA LEU A 144 5.52 -0.04 13.04
C LEU A 144 4.43 0.97 12.75
N SER A 145 3.43 0.54 12.03
CA SER A 145 2.25 1.36 11.78
C SER A 145 1.19 1.21 12.87
N TYR A 146 1.17 0.08 13.55
CA TYR A 146 0.18 -0.25 14.57
C TYR A 146 0.86 -0.70 15.86
N GLN A 147 0.37 -0.21 17.00
CA GLN A 147 0.87 -0.62 18.32
C GLN A 147 0.69 -2.12 18.56
N ASN A 148 -0.43 -2.69 18.10
CA ASN A 148 -0.76 -4.11 18.28
C ASN A 148 0.26 -5.04 17.59
N SER A 149 0.97 -4.54 16.56
CA SER A 149 2.00 -5.35 15.87
C SER A 149 3.25 -5.57 16.73
N ALA A 150 3.49 -4.76 17.76
CA ALA A 150 4.69 -4.85 18.58
C ALA A 150 4.87 -6.24 19.26
N GLY A 151 3.76 -6.87 19.68
CA GLY A 151 3.79 -8.19 20.32
C GLY A 151 4.37 -9.34 19.47
N TYR A 152 4.50 -9.14 18.17
CA TYR A 152 5.07 -10.14 17.25
C TYR A 152 6.60 -10.09 17.12
N PHE A 153 7.26 -9.13 17.79
CA PHE A 153 8.70 -8.90 17.67
C PHE A 153 9.43 -9.18 18.98
N LEU A 154 10.55 -9.87 18.88
CA LEU A 154 11.34 -10.26 20.06
C LEU A 154 12.05 -9.07 20.75
N PHE A 155 12.62 -8.15 19.95
CA PHE A 155 13.45 -7.07 20.46
C PHE A 155 12.69 -5.73 20.54
N GLN A 156 11.92 -5.53 21.61
CA GLN A 156 11.05 -4.37 21.82
C GLN A 156 11.79 -3.02 21.75
N LYS A 157 13.05 -2.96 22.22
CA LYS A 157 13.89 -1.73 22.21
C LYS A 157 14.19 -1.19 20.80
N LYS A 158 14.05 -2.02 19.76
CA LYS A 158 14.26 -1.61 18.37
C LYS A 158 13.01 -1.01 17.74
N LEU A 159 11.83 -1.15 18.37
CA LEU A 159 10.54 -0.78 17.82
C LEU A 159 10.23 0.69 18.03
N LYS A 160 9.61 1.32 17.04
CA LYS A 160 8.95 2.62 17.15
C LYS A 160 7.64 2.59 16.36
N VAL A 161 6.56 3.00 16.99
CA VAL A 161 5.25 3.13 16.33
C VAL A 161 5.15 4.54 15.77
N LEU A 162 5.13 4.66 14.44
CA LEU A 162 5.19 5.94 13.71
C LEU A 162 4.01 6.10 12.73
N GLY A 163 3.18 5.08 12.52
CA GLY A 163 2.18 5.05 11.47
C GLY A 163 2.73 4.64 10.10
N ASN A 164 1.86 4.61 9.10
CA ASN A 164 2.27 4.40 7.71
C ASN A 164 2.64 5.72 7.05
N PRO A 165 3.71 5.75 6.25
CA PRO A 165 4.00 6.88 5.39
C PRO A 165 2.94 6.96 4.29
N ILE A 166 2.30 8.11 4.17
CA ILE A 166 1.34 8.42 3.10
C ILE A 166 1.95 9.42 2.14
N ARG A 167 1.39 9.50 0.95
CA ARG A 167 1.77 10.51 -0.04
C ARG A 167 1.24 11.87 0.40
N GLU A 168 2.06 12.90 0.34
CA GLU A 168 1.67 14.25 0.77
C GLU A 168 0.49 14.81 -0.02
N GLU A 169 0.45 14.51 -1.32
CA GLU A 169 -0.66 14.93 -2.20
C GLU A 169 -2.04 14.45 -1.73
N ILE A 170 -2.12 13.39 -0.92
CA ILE A 170 -3.40 12.90 -0.39
C ILE A 170 -4.10 13.94 0.50
N LEU A 171 -3.34 14.75 1.20
CA LEU A 171 -3.87 15.77 2.12
C LEU A 171 -4.18 17.11 1.42
N SER A 172 -3.72 17.29 0.18
CA SER A 172 -3.92 18.53 -0.58
C SER A 172 -5.20 18.55 -1.43
N GLY A 173 -6.04 17.50 -1.34
CA GLY A 173 -7.27 17.41 -2.11
C GLY A 173 -8.27 18.52 -1.80
N ASN A 174 -8.91 19.05 -2.84
CA ASN A 174 -9.95 20.08 -2.73
C ASN A 174 -11.32 19.48 -3.11
N LYS A 175 -12.32 19.69 -2.23
CA LYS A 175 -13.68 19.13 -2.43
C LYS A 175 -14.35 19.71 -3.67
N GLU A 176 -14.29 21.04 -3.87
CA GLU A 176 -15.00 21.71 -4.97
C GLU A 176 -14.39 21.33 -6.33
N GLU A 177 -13.06 21.28 -6.40
CA GLU A 177 -12.35 20.83 -7.61
C GLU A 177 -12.66 19.36 -7.90
N GLY A 178 -12.70 18.52 -6.86
CA GLY A 178 -13.05 17.11 -6.97
C GLY A 178 -14.49 16.92 -7.50
N LEU A 179 -15.47 17.66 -6.98
CA LEU A 179 -16.84 17.58 -7.45
C LEU A 179 -16.96 17.97 -8.94
N LYS A 180 -16.29 19.04 -9.36
CA LYS A 180 -16.22 19.45 -10.77
C LYS A 180 -15.56 18.37 -11.63
N LYS A 181 -14.41 17.88 -11.20
CA LYS A 181 -13.61 16.87 -11.92
C LYS A 181 -14.36 15.57 -12.14
N PHE A 182 -15.08 15.12 -11.11
CA PHE A 182 -15.85 13.87 -11.17
C PHE A 182 -17.32 14.08 -11.58
N ASN A 183 -17.70 15.29 -11.98
CA ASN A 183 -19.07 15.64 -12.41
C ASN A 183 -20.12 15.23 -11.35
N LEU A 184 -19.91 15.64 -10.11
CA LEU A 184 -20.75 15.37 -8.96
C LEU A 184 -21.36 16.68 -8.43
N GLU A 185 -22.51 16.59 -7.75
CA GLU A 185 -23.26 17.73 -7.25
C GLU A 185 -22.79 18.17 -5.85
N PRO A 186 -22.65 19.49 -5.57
CA PRO A 186 -22.15 19.98 -4.29
C PRO A 186 -23.12 19.75 -3.11
N ASN A 187 -24.42 19.68 -3.40
CA ASN A 187 -25.46 19.58 -2.36
C ASN A 187 -25.83 18.12 -1.98
N LYS A 188 -25.17 17.14 -2.58
CA LYS A 188 -25.39 15.72 -2.30
C LYS A 188 -24.30 15.13 -1.45
N LYS A 189 -24.63 14.07 -0.71
CA LYS A 189 -23.68 13.27 0.05
C LYS A 189 -23.00 12.26 -0.86
N THR A 190 -21.69 12.27 -0.89
CA THR A 190 -20.90 11.39 -1.76
C THR A 190 -20.44 10.14 -1.04
N VAL A 191 -20.86 8.99 -1.56
CA VAL A 191 -20.32 7.68 -1.20
C VAL A 191 -19.25 7.30 -2.20
N PHE A 192 -18.00 7.16 -1.74
CA PHE A 192 -16.89 6.69 -2.57
C PHE A 192 -16.64 5.21 -2.35
N VAL A 193 -16.83 4.42 -3.41
CA VAL A 193 -16.68 2.95 -3.39
C VAL A 193 -15.44 2.55 -4.17
N PHE A 194 -14.53 1.78 -3.55
CA PHE A 194 -13.36 1.24 -4.25
C PHE A 194 -12.82 -0.05 -3.64
N GLY A 195 -12.37 -0.96 -4.48
CA GLY A 195 -11.85 -2.27 -4.08
C GLY A 195 -10.32 -2.40 -4.15
N GLY A 196 -9.59 -1.28 -4.28
CA GLY A 196 -8.17 -1.24 -4.63
C GLY A 196 -7.96 -1.12 -6.15
N SER A 197 -6.71 -1.10 -6.63
CA SER A 197 -6.35 -0.81 -8.04
C SER A 197 -6.96 -1.79 -9.06
N GLN A 198 -7.23 -3.02 -8.65
CA GLN A 198 -7.85 -4.04 -9.52
C GLN A 198 -9.38 -4.10 -9.40
N GLY A 199 -9.96 -3.26 -8.52
CA GLY A 199 -11.36 -3.38 -8.15
C GLY A 199 -11.65 -4.54 -7.21
N SER A 200 -12.91 -4.77 -6.92
CA SER A 200 -13.37 -5.90 -6.09
C SER A 200 -14.75 -6.36 -6.52
N LYS A 201 -14.82 -7.49 -7.22
CA LYS A 201 -16.08 -8.07 -7.67
C LYS A 201 -17.13 -8.20 -6.55
N ASN A 202 -16.73 -8.62 -5.35
CA ASN A 202 -17.67 -8.80 -4.24
C ASN A 202 -18.19 -7.45 -3.69
N ILE A 203 -17.36 -6.41 -3.63
CA ILE A 203 -17.81 -5.06 -3.26
C ILE A 203 -18.74 -4.53 -4.37
N ASN A 204 -18.34 -4.65 -5.61
CA ASN A 204 -19.13 -4.20 -6.76
C ASN A 204 -20.51 -4.88 -6.76
N LYS A 205 -20.55 -6.20 -6.58
CA LYS A 205 -21.80 -6.97 -6.49
C LYS A 205 -22.69 -6.50 -5.33
N ALA A 206 -22.13 -6.38 -4.14
CA ALA A 206 -22.89 -5.97 -2.94
C ALA A 206 -23.48 -4.56 -3.09
N ILE A 207 -22.72 -3.60 -3.63
CA ILE A 207 -23.23 -2.24 -3.89
C ILE A 207 -24.31 -2.26 -4.99
N LYS A 208 -24.08 -3.01 -6.08
CA LYS A 208 -25.07 -3.17 -7.15
C LYS A 208 -26.41 -3.72 -6.63
N GLU A 209 -26.38 -4.80 -5.84
CA GLU A 209 -27.56 -5.39 -5.21
C GLU A 209 -28.23 -4.43 -4.22
N GLY A 210 -27.44 -3.65 -3.48
CA GLY A 210 -27.93 -2.65 -2.53
C GLY A 210 -28.55 -1.42 -3.19
N MET A 211 -28.34 -1.16 -4.50
CA MET A 211 -28.86 0.03 -5.18
C MET A 211 -30.40 0.13 -5.14
N GLU A 212 -31.12 -1.00 -5.12
CA GLU A 212 -32.57 -1.00 -4.98
C GLU A 212 -33.05 -0.31 -3.70
N TYR A 213 -32.26 -0.39 -2.63
CA TYR A 213 -32.53 0.29 -1.37
C TYR A 213 -31.98 1.72 -1.33
N LEU A 214 -30.86 1.96 -2.00
CA LEU A 214 -30.14 3.25 -1.97
C LEU A 214 -30.77 4.28 -2.89
N LYS A 215 -31.37 3.88 -4.03
CA LYS A 215 -31.98 4.78 -5.02
C LYS A 215 -33.11 5.65 -4.49
N LYS A 216 -33.71 5.32 -3.33
CA LYS A 216 -34.73 6.13 -2.66
C LYS A 216 -34.19 7.36 -1.93
N TYR A 217 -32.87 7.45 -1.75
CA TYR A 217 -32.21 8.57 -1.08
C TYR A 217 -31.62 9.53 -2.14
N GLU A 218 -32.43 10.45 -2.65
CA GLU A 218 -32.07 11.37 -3.73
C GLU A 218 -30.92 12.32 -3.40
N ASN A 219 -30.63 12.49 -2.09
CA ASN A 219 -29.51 13.27 -1.60
C ASN A 219 -28.16 12.52 -1.61
N LEU A 220 -28.16 11.25 -2.06
CA LEU A 220 -26.93 10.47 -2.25
C LEU A 220 -26.41 10.59 -3.68
N GLN A 221 -25.11 10.48 -3.82
CA GLN A 221 -24.41 10.30 -5.09
C GLN A 221 -23.20 9.39 -4.91
N PHE A 222 -22.69 8.85 -6.01
CA PHE A 222 -21.64 7.84 -5.98
C PHE A 222 -20.44 8.22 -6.82
N LEU A 223 -19.25 8.11 -6.23
CA LEU A 223 -18.00 7.95 -6.96
C LEU A 223 -17.59 6.48 -6.83
N TRP A 224 -17.46 5.77 -7.95
CA TRP A 224 -17.26 4.32 -7.89
C TRP A 224 -16.09 3.87 -8.76
N GLN A 225 -15.01 3.40 -8.13
CA GLN A 225 -13.89 2.75 -8.80
C GLN A 225 -14.12 1.23 -8.81
N THR A 226 -14.48 0.70 -9.96
CA THR A 226 -14.89 -0.70 -10.12
C THR A 226 -13.74 -1.67 -10.39
N GLY A 227 -12.59 -1.18 -10.90
CA GLY A 227 -11.59 -1.98 -11.60
C GLY A 227 -12.00 -2.20 -13.07
N SER A 228 -11.03 -2.49 -13.92
CA SER A 228 -11.28 -2.62 -15.37
C SER A 228 -12.22 -3.77 -15.76
N LYS A 229 -12.27 -4.83 -14.93
CA LYS A 229 -13.06 -6.04 -15.26
C LYS A 229 -14.57 -5.82 -15.17
N ASP A 230 -15.03 -5.08 -14.18
CA ASP A 230 -16.45 -4.90 -13.89
C ASP A 230 -16.95 -3.52 -14.37
N PHE A 231 -16.07 -2.72 -14.99
CA PHE A 231 -16.33 -1.32 -15.33
C PHE A 231 -17.55 -1.16 -16.24
N GLU A 232 -17.58 -1.81 -17.40
CA GLU A 232 -18.65 -1.64 -18.36
C GLU A 232 -19.99 -2.13 -17.80
N GLU A 233 -20.00 -3.27 -17.10
CA GLU A 233 -21.23 -3.81 -16.47
C GLU A 233 -21.82 -2.82 -15.46
N ILE A 234 -20.99 -2.28 -14.57
CA ILE A 234 -21.45 -1.35 -13.52
C ILE A 234 -21.87 -0.01 -14.11
N LYS A 235 -21.12 0.49 -15.09
CA LYS A 235 -21.44 1.73 -15.80
C LYS A 235 -22.80 1.65 -16.49
N ASP A 236 -23.07 0.56 -17.20
CA ASP A 236 -24.36 0.37 -17.88
C ASP A 236 -25.50 0.17 -16.87
N PHE A 237 -25.28 -0.57 -15.80
CA PHE A 237 -26.25 -0.71 -14.72
C PHE A 237 -26.63 0.66 -14.12
N MET A 238 -25.67 1.53 -13.85
CA MET A 238 -25.92 2.83 -13.24
C MET A 238 -26.68 3.80 -14.16
N LYS A 239 -26.67 3.62 -15.49
CA LYS A 239 -27.52 4.40 -16.42
C LYS A 239 -29.01 4.23 -16.15
N GLY A 240 -29.42 3.07 -15.66
CA GLY A 240 -30.80 2.76 -15.30
C GLY A 240 -31.21 3.17 -13.87
N ILE A 241 -30.29 3.73 -13.10
CA ILE A 241 -30.50 4.15 -11.71
C ILE A 241 -30.62 5.68 -11.64
N ASN A 242 -31.70 6.18 -11.05
CA ASN A 242 -31.92 7.62 -10.88
C ASN A 242 -31.11 8.19 -9.70
N LEU A 243 -29.79 8.04 -9.75
CA LEU A 243 -28.84 8.65 -8.81
C LEU A 243 -27.64 9.22 -9.58
N VAL A 244 -27.18 10.37 -9.17
CA VAL A 244 -25.95 10.96 -9.71
C VAL A 244 -24.77 10.02 -9.37
N SER A 245 -24.03 9.67 -10.40
CA SER A 245 -22.90 8.75 -10.21
C SER A 245 -21.80 8.95 -11.24
N THR A 246 -20.56 8.83 -10.79
CA THR A 246 -19.40 8.71 -11.66
C THR A 246 -18.74 7.36 -11.43
N VAL A 247 -18.79 6.53 -12.47
CA VAL A 247 -18.20 5.17 -12.47
C VAL A 247 -16.91 5.22 -13.28
N LEU A 248 -15.80 4.75 -12.71
CA LEU A 248 -14.49 4.74 -13.36
C LEU A 248 -13.79 3.40 -13.12
N PRO A 249 -12.99 2.92 -14.09
CA PRO A 249 -12.21 1.70 -13.89
C PRO A 249 -11.09 1.91 -12.87
N PHE A 250 -10.50 3.11 -12.86
CA PHE A 250 -9.41 3.48 -11.95
C PHE A 250 -9.41 5.00 -11.72
N ILE A 251 -9.16 5.41 -10.48
CA ILE A 251 -9.05 6.81 -10.07
C ILE A 251 -7.58 7.09 -9.75
N GLN A 252 -6.98 8.01 -10.52
CA GLN A 252 -5.60 8.44 -10.27
C GLN A 252 -5.53 9.50 -9.17
N ASP A 253 -6.48 10.43 -9.16
CA ASP A 253 -6.55 11.52 -8.20
C ASP A 253 -7.34 11.10 -6.96
N MET A 254 -6.66 10.33 -6.10
CA MET A 254 -7.22 9.88 -4.83
C MET A 254 -7.39 11.05 -3.84
N ALA A 255 -6.57 12.10 -3.94
CA ALA A 255 -6.68 13.28 -3.09
C ALA A 255 -8.05 13.95 -3.23
N SER A 256 -8.44 14.28 -4.46
CA SER A 256 -9.77 14.85 -4.76
C SER A 256 -10.90 13.87 -4.41
N ALA A 257 -10.70 12.57 -4.69
CA ALA A 257 -11.70 11.55 -4.35
C ALA A 257 -11.95 11.44 -2.85
N TYR A 258 -10.90 11.47 -2.02
CA TYR A 258 -11.05 11.52 -0.57
C TYR A 258 -11.66 12.85 -0.11
N ALA A 259 -11.19 13.99 -0.63
CA ALA A 259 -11.66 15.31 -0.20
C ALA A 259 -13.18 15.48 -0.37
N LEU A 260 -13.72 15.06 -1.52
CA LEU A 260 -15.15 15.19 -1.83
C LEU A 260 -16.07 14.17 -1.12
N SER A 261 -15.50 13.07 -0.61
CA SER A 261 -16.29 11.96 -0.06
C SER A 261 -16.80 12.25 1.35
N ASP A 262 -18.05 11.89 1.61
CA ASP A 262 -18.65 11.92 2.94
C ASP A 262 -18.57 10.53 3.63
N LEU A 263 -18.57 9.44 2.85
CA LEU A 263 -18.43 8.07 3.32
C LEU A 263 -17.61 7.26 2.33
N LEU A 264 -16.74 6.40 2.85
CA LEU A 264 -15.95 5.48 2.05
C LEU A 264 -16.43 4.04 2.23
N VAL A 265 -16.47 3.26 1.14
CA VAL A 265 -16.66 1.81 1.19
C VAL A 265 -15.50 1.14 0.48
N CYS A 266 -14.61 0.47 1.22
CA CYS A 266 -13.36 0.02 0.64
C CYS A 266 -12.73 -1.21 1.31
N ARG A 267 -11.66 -1.72 0.69
CA ARG A 267 -10.78 -2.74 1.29
C ARG A 267 -9.94 -2.16 2.43
N ALA A 268 -9.61 -3.01 3.43
CA ALA A 268 -8.81 -2.64 4.59
C ALA A 268 -7.28 -2.79 4.35
N GLY A 269 -6.81 -2.29 3.21
CA GLY A 269 -5.37 -2.21 2.94
C GLY A 269 -4.68 -1.22 3.88
N ALA A 270 -3.49 -1.55 4.38
CA ALA A 270 -2.81 -0.75 5.39
C ALA A 270 -2.58 0.72 4.99
N LEU A 271 -2.21 0.97 3.73
CA LEU A 271 -2.06 2.34 3.22
C LEU A 271 -3.40 3.04 3.04
N THR A 272 -4.40 2.35 2.52
CA THR A 272 -5.76 2.89 2.41
C THR A 272 -6.25 3.37 3.77
N LEU A 273 -6.07 2.57 4.82
CA LEU A 273 -6.46 2.96 6.17
C LEU A 273 -5.67 4.16 6.68
N ALA A 274 -4.37 4.24 6.40
CA ALA A 274 -3.57 5.39 6.77
C ALA A 274 -4.03 6.67 6.04
N GLU A 275 -4.32 6.59 4.75
CA GLU A 275 -4.84 7.70 3.95
C GLU A 275 -6.22 8.16 4.46
N ILE A 276 -7.14 7.20 4.69
CA ILE A 276 -8.50 7.47 5.22
C ILE A 276 -8.42 8.16 6.58
N THR A 277 -7.59 7.64 7.48
CA THR A 277 -7.40 8.19 8.83
C THR A 277 -6.81 9.59 8.78
N ALA A 278 -5.80 9.81 7.93
CA ALA A 278 -5.19 11.13 7.75
C ALA A 278 -6.16 12.16 7.16
N CYS A 279 -7.08 11.72 6.28
CA CYS A 279 -8.13 12.56 5.72
C CYS A 279 -9.36 12.72 6.64
N GLY A 280 -9.40 12.05 7.79
CA GLY A 280 -10.53 12.10 8.73
C GLY A 280 -11.86 11.61 8.14
N LYS A 281 -11.82 10.59 7.27
CA LYS A 281 -13.01 10.12 6.53
C LYS A 281 -13.67 8.92 7.20
N PRO A 282 -14.99 8.96 7.47
CA PRO A 282 -15.74 7.79 7.92
C PRO A 282 -15.74 6.70 6.85
N SER A 283 -15.65 5.45 7.28
CA SER A 283 -15.50 4.35 6.34
C SER A 283 -16.16 3.04 6.77
N ILE A 284 -16.70 2.32 5.78
CA ILE A 284 -17.11 0.92 5.89
C ILE A 284 -15.98 0.06 5.32
N LEU A 285 -15.33 -0.69 6.18
CA LEU A 285 -14.16 -1.49 5.82
C LEU A 285 -14.57 -2.92 5.51
N ILE A 286 -14.19 -3.39 4.33
CA ILE A 286 -14.47 -4.75 3.85
C ILE A 286 -13.13 -5.46 3.61
N PRO A 287 -12.58 -6.20 4.61
CA PRO A 287 -11.30 -6.89 4.46
C PRO A 287 -11.28 -7.85 3.28
N TYR A 288 -10.13 -7.97 2.61
CA TYR A 288 -9.95 -8.94 1.54
C TYR A 288 -9.77 -10.34 2.13
N PRO A 289 -10.67 -11.31 1.83
CA PRO A 289 -10.69 -12.60 2.52
C PRO A 289 -9.49 -13.51 2.20
N PHE A 290 -8.80 -13.26 1.09
CA PHE A 290 -7.61 -14.02 0.69
C PHE A 290 -6.31 -13.28 0.98
N ALA A 291 -6.34 -12.25 1.82
CA ALA A 291 -5.15 -11.54 2.25
C ALA A 291 -4.18 -12.49 2.98
N THR A 292 -2.89 -12.36 2.70
CA THR A 292 -1.88 -13.19 3.36
C THR A 292 -1.97 -13.02 4.87
N ALA A 293 -2.09 -14.16 5.59
CA ALA A 293 -2.27 -14.18 7.04
C ALA A 293 -3.42 -13.28 7.55
N ASP A 294 -4.45 -13.08 6.74
CA ASP A 294 -5.65 -12.29 7.06
C ASP A 294 -5.35 -10.85 7.54
N HIS A 295 -4.21 -10.28 7.11
CA HIS A 295 -3.72 -9.00 7.61
C HIS A 295 -4.73 -7.84 7.46
N GLN A 296 -5.60 -7.86 6.42
CA GLN A 296 -6.59 -6.82 6.24
C GLN A 296 -7.68 -6.84 7.33
N ARG A 297 -8.05 -8.03 7.82
CA ARG A 297 -8.96 -8.15 8.95
C ARG A 297 -8.35 -7.55 10.21
N TYR A 298 -7.09 -7.86 10.51
CA TYR A 298 -6.39 -7.27 11.67
C TYR A 298 -6.24 -5.75 11.53
N ASN A 299 -5.98 -5.23 10.35
CA ASN A 299 -5.94 -3.80 10.09
C ASN A 299 -7.30 -3.14 10.40
N ALA A 300 -8.40 -3.70 9.89
CA ALA A 300 -9.76 -3.19 10.15
C ALA A 300 -10.12 -3.24 11.64
N LEU A 301 -9.83 -4.36 12.32
CA LEU A 301 -10.09 -4.51 13.74
C LEU A 301 -9.33 -3.45 14.57
N SER A 302 -8.09 -3.12 14.20
CA SER A 302 -7.30 -2.10 14.90
C SER A 302 -7.92 -0.70 14.84
N LEU A 303 -8.69 -0.37 13.79
CA LEU A 303 -9.46 0.88 13.72
C LEU A 303 -10.79 0.76 14.49
N LYS A 304 -11.50 -0.36 14.33
CA LYS A 304 -12.76 -0.63 15.04
C LYS A 304 -12.59 -0.52 16.56
N GLU A 305 -11.52 -1.12 17.12
CA GLU A 305 -11.22 -1.09 18.56
C GLU A 305 -11.00 0.34 19.08
N LYS A 306 -10.65 1.28 18.21
CA LYS A 306 -10.50 2.69 18.54
C LYS A 306 -11.73 3.55 18.20
N GLY A 307 -12.82 2.95 17.77
CA GLY A 307 -14.03 3.64 17.36
C GLY A 307 -13.88 4.46 16.07
N ALA A 308 -12.89 4.12 15.22
CA ALA A 308 -12.57 4.87 14.01
C ALA A 308 -13.08 4.21 12.71
N ALA A 309 -13.81 3.08 12.82
CA ALA A 309 -14.48 2.41 11.70
C ALA A 309 -15.58 1.46 12.23
#